data_be7eb214405fd0ff5e8c6747f5198c34
#
_entry.id   be7eb214405fd0ff5e8c6747f5198c34
#
_cell.length_a   1.000
_cell.length_b   1.000
_cell.length_c   1.000
_cell.angle_alpha   90.00
_cell.angle_beta   90.00
_cell.angle_gamma   90.00
#
_symmetry.space_group_name_H-M   'P 1'
#
loop_
_entity.id
_entity.type
_entity.pdbx_description
1 polymer ?
#
loop_
_entity_poly.entity_id
_entity_poly.type
_entity_poly.pdbx_seq_one_letter_code
_entity_poly.pdbx_strand_id
1 'polypeptide(L)'
;SLIWGAPGAYKATYQPNGPDEDHSPQMWASMASTFKNDPNVILAPWGETTTGWKCFMHGCSNEATYGPKNALYTTAGMQQAVTVMRGAGYRGIISIPCIDYANACGKLPDGSLYNGSTWLLSHPKDPANQLVAEAHVYGKNMCDTTACFDSSMAPLAQKFPLIFGETGETYDASDCGSSYISTFMTWADAHNVGYEAWTWDTWGGCGVLIKNYGGTPASTWATWVRTHYLSFPSPSAL
;
A
#
# COMPACT_ATOMS: atom_id res chain seq x y z
N SER A 1 0.65 6.47 4.13
CA SER A 1 1.75 6.75 3.19
C SER A 1 1.76 8.22 2.81
N LEU A 2 2.94 8.80 2.67
CA LEU A 2 3.10 10.15 2.14
C LEU A 2 3.63 10.06 0.73
N ILE A 3 2.80 10.39 -0.25
CA ILE A 3 3.20 10.48 -1.65
C ILE A 3 3.83 11.86 -1.84
N TRP A 4 5.12 11.89 -2.18
CA TRP A 4 5.85 13.11 -2.45
C TRP A 4 6.09 13.26 -3.95
N GLY A 5 5.99 14.49 -4.44
CA GLY A 5 6.24 14.76 -5.85
C GLY A 5 7.72 14.76 -6.21
N ALA A 6 8.04 14.41 -7.44
CA ALA A 6 9.37 14.51 -8.00
C ALA A 6 9.89 15.97 -8.03
N PRO A 7 11.20 16.21 -8.14
CA PRO A 7 11.78 17.54 -8.25
C PRO A 7 11.10 18.38 -9.32
N GLY A 8 10.65 19.57 -8.97
CA GLY A 8 9.84 20.41 -9.83
C GLY A 8 8.38 19.99 -9.98
N ALA A 9 8.01 18.83 -9.47
CA ALA A 9 6.65 18.30 -9.56
C ALA A 9 5.66 19.01 -8.61
N TYR A 10 6.10 19.77 -7.64
CA TYR A 10 5.21 20.53 -6.74
C TYR A 10 4.27 21.51 -7.46
N LYS A 11 4.54 21.82 -8.73
CA LYS A 11 3.66 22.56 -9.63
C LYS A 11 3.09 21.71 -10.75
N ALA A 12 3.40 20.42 -10.78
CA ALA A 12 2.97 19.53 -11.83
C ALA A 12 1.57 18.97 -11.54
N THR A 13 0.87 18.67 -12.61
CA THR A 13 -0.47 18.04 -12.56
C THR A 13 -0.38 16.55 -12.88
N TYR A 14 0.69 15.90 -12.46
CA TYR A 14 0.93 14.48 -12.72
C TYR A 14 1.46 13.76 -11.47
N GLN A 15 1.21 12.48 -11.40
CA GLN A 15 1.70 11.61 -10.35
C GLN A 15 3.02 10.96 -10.77
N PRO A 16 4.07 10.99 -9.94
CA PRO A 16 5.29 10.25 -10.21
C PRO A 16 5.06 8.73 -10.09
N ASN A 17 5.82 7.95 -10.86
CA ASN A 17 5.72 6.48 -10.87
C ASN A 17 6.29 5.83 -9.60
N GLY A 18 7.08 6.55 -8.84
CA GLY A 18 7.72 6.12 -7.60
C GLY A 18 8.35 7.29 -6.87
N PRO A 19 8.95 7.07 -5.70
CA PRO A 19 9.53 8.15 -4.91
C PRO A 19 10.73 8.79 -5.61
N ASP A 20 10.84 10.11 -5.51
CA ASP A 20 11.97 10.86 -6.05
C ASP A 20 13.22 10.75 -5.16
N GLU A 21 14.39 10.75 -5.78
CA GLU A 21 15.68 10.66 -5.09
C GLU A 21 16.04 11.94 -4.33
N ASP A 22 15.53 13.09 -4.79
CA ASP A 22 15.93 14.39 -4.23
C ASP A 22 15.31 14.70 -2.87
N HIS A 23 14.09 14.22 -2.60
CA HIS A 23 13.33 14.59 -1.39
C HIS A 23 12.95 13.38 -0.54
N SER A 24 12.58 12.25 -1.15
CA SER A 24 12.05 11.10 -0.42
C SER A 24 13.03 10.54 0.62
N PRO A 25 14.33 10.38 0.35
CA PRO A 25 15.28 9.89 1.36
C PRO A 25 15.35 10.78 2.61
N GLN A 26 15.33 12.11 2.44
CA GLN A 26 15.36 13.04 3.56
C GLN A 26 14.06 12.99 4.38
N MET A 27 12.91 12.88 3.70
CA MET A 27 11.63 12.72 4.36
C MET A 27 11.59 11.41 5.14
N TRP A 28 12.01 10.30 4.55
CA TRP A 28 12.07 9.00 5.23
C TRP A 28 12.95 9.04 6.48
N ALA A 29 14.12 9.67 6.40
CA ALA A 29 15.00 9.85 7.54
C ALA A 29 14.34 10.68 8.67
N SER A 30 13.66 11.75 8.31
CA SER A 30 12.96 12.63 9.25
C SER A 30 11.82 11.88 9.96
N MET A 31 10.95 11.20 9.21
CA MET A 31 9.85 10.42 9.78
C MET A 31 10.38 9.29 10.67
N ALA A 32 11.37 8.56 10.18
CA ALA A 32 12.00 7.47 10.94
C ALA A 32 12.62 7.96 12.26
N SER A 33 13.31 9.08 12.23
CA SER A 33 13.88 9.70 13.45
C SER A 33 12.80 10.16 14.43
N THR A 34 11.70 10.72 13.92
CA THR A 34 10.58 11.22 14.73
C THR A 34 9.89 10.07 15.48
N PHE A 35 9.62 8.97 14.78
CA PHE A 35 8.82 7.86 15.32
C PHE A 35 9.65 6.65 15.80
N LYS A 36 10.98 6.77 15.88
CA LYS A 36 11.86 5.64 16.20
C LYS A 36 11.57 4.92 17.53
N ASN A 37 10.93 5.61 18.46
CA ASN A 37 10.61 5.09 19.79
C ASN A 37 9.10 4.83 19.97
N ASP A 38 8.29 5.00 18.93
CA ASP A 38 6.85 4.75 19.01
C ASP A 38 6.53 3.35 18.42
N PRO A 39 6.15 2.37 19.27
CA PRO A 39 5.84 1.02 18.81
C PRO A 39 4.50 0.91 18.05
N ASN A 40 3.68 1.97 18.06
CA ASN A 40 2.37 1.96 17.41
C ASN A 40 2.41 2.51 15.99
N VAL A 41 3.58 2.93 15.51
CA VAL A 41 3.73 3.49 14.17
C VAL A 41 4.33 2.47 13.22
N ILE A 42 3.69 2.29 12.06
CA ILE A 42 4.23 1.59 10.89
C ILE A 42 4.58 2.66 9.86
N LEU A 43 5.78 2.61 9.31
CA LEU A 43 6.20 3.55 8.25
C LEU A 43 6.05 2.90 6.88
N ALA A 44 5.30 3.56 5.99
CA ALA A 44 5.20 3.19 4.58
C ALA A 44 5.92 4.26 3.73
N PRO A 45 7.02 3.92 3.03
CA PRO A 45 7.81 4.89 2.29
C PRO A 45 7.13 5.40 1.01
N TRP A 46 6.18 4.65 0.49
CA TRP A 46 5.43 4.97 -0.72
C TRP A 46 4.10 4.21 -0.70
N GLY A 47 3.14 4.67 -1.48
CA GLY A 47 1.87 3.97 -1.69
C GLY A 47 1.94 3.10 -2.94
N GLU A 48 1.44 3.63 -4.06
CA GLU A 48 1.31 2.90 -5.32
C GLU A 48 2.46 3.24 -6.28
N THR A 49 3.28 2.26 -6.61
CA THR A 49 4.33 2.41 -7.62
C THR A 49 3.94 1.75 -8.92
N THR A 50 4.31 2.38 -10.03
CA THR A 50 4.13 1.85 -11.39
C THR A 50 5.45 1.60 -12.10
N THR A 51 6.56 1.69 -11.37
CA THR A 51 7.89 1.38 -11.91
C THR A 51 8.07 -0.14 -12.06
N GLY A 52 8.93 -0.54 -13.01
CA GLY A 52 9.35 -1.93 -13.11
C GLY A 52 10.16 -2.36 -11.86
N TRP A 53 10.17 -3.68 -11.59
CA TRP A 53 10.76 -4.25 -10.38
C TRP A 53 12.20 -3.80 -10.08
N LYS A 54 13.04 -3.70 -11.11
CA LYS A 54 14.44 -3.29 -10.92
C LYS A 54 14.54 -1.85 -10.41
N CYS A 55 13.74 -0.95 -10.98
CA CYS A 55 13.66 0.45 -10.57
C CYS A 55 13.06 0.57 -9.17
N PHE A 56 11.99 -0.15 -8.90
CA PHE A 56 11.38 -0.24 -7.59
C PHE A 56 12.38 -0.65 -6.50
N MET A 57 13.19 -1.68 -6.76
CA MET A 57 14.16 -2.17 -5.76
C MET A 57 15.35 -1.25 -5.55
N HIS A 58 15.92 -0.72 -6.64
CA HIS A 58 17.25 -0.11 -6.62
C HIS A 58 17.26 1.36 -7.03
N GLY A 59 16.11 1.91 -7.42
CA GLY A 59 16.04 3.20 -8.07
C GLY A 59 16.49 3.15 -9.52
N CYS A 60 16.16 4.18 -10.25
CA CYS A 60 16.60 4.36 -11.64
C CYS A 60 16.56 5.84 -12.04
N SER A 61 17.36 6.18 -13.05
CA SER A 61 17.39 7.52 -13.62
C SER A 61 16.45 7.62 -14.81
N ASN A 62 15.96 8.82 -15.06
CA ASN A 62 15.12 9.15 -16.22
C ASN A 62 13.79 8.39 -16.27
N GLU A 63 13.21 8.12 -15.10
CA GLU A 63 11.88 7.54 -15.04
C GLU A 63 10.86 8.54 -15.57
N ALA A 64 10.00 8.07 -16.49
CA ALA A 64 8.89 8.88 -16.99
C ALA A 64 7.71 8.84 -15.99
N THR A 65 7.07 9.97 -15.80
CA THR A 65 5.87 10.08 -14.99
C THR A 65 4.60 10.02 -15.85
N TYR A 66 3.45 9.75 -15.23
CA TYR A 66 2.17 10.04 -15.85
C TYR A 66 2.02 11.54 -16.02
N GLY A 67 1.95 12.04 -17.26
CA GLY A 67 1.78 13.46 -17.51
C GLY A 67 2.57 13.99 -18.68
N PRO A 68 2.94 15.29 -18.70
CA PRO A 68 3.64 15.87 -19.82
C PRO A 68 4.90 15.06 -20.16
N LYS A 69 5.03 14.72 -21.43
CA LYS A 69 6.07 13.85 -22.00
C LYS A 69 7.48 14.40 -21.76
N ASN A 70 7.97 14.72 -20.69
CA ASN A 70 9.36 15.13 -20.44
C ASN A 70 9.64 15.40 -18.94
N ALA A 71 8.75 15.01 -18.07
CA ALA A 71 9.04 15.07 -16.65
C ALA A 71 9.87 13.85 -16.26
N LEU A 72 11.16 13.95 -16.44
CA LEU A 72 12.11 12.92 -16.04
C LEU A 72 12.63 13.25 -14.63
N TYR A 73 12.77 12.21 -13.80
CA TYR A 73 13.37 12.33 -12.49
C TYR A 73 14.12 11.03 -12.15
N THR A 74 14.94 11.07 -11.13
CA THR A 74 15.58 9.87 -10.59
C THR A 74 14.68 9.30 -9.48
N THR A 75 14.32 8.04 -9.63
CA THR A 75 13.51 7.32 -8.64
C THR A 75 14.40 6.72 -7.57
N ALA A 76 14.08 6.95 -6.31
CA ALA A 76 14.68 6.26 -5.18
C ALA A 76 14.15 4.82 -5.08
N GLY A 77 15.00 3.88 -4.66
CA GLY A 77 14.62 2.48 -4.52
C GLY A 77 14.13 2.13 -3.12
N MET A 78 13.31 1.09 -3.01
CA MET A 78 12.80 0.61 -1.71
C MET A 78 13.91 0.06 -0.81
N GLN A 79 14.99 -0.50 -1.38
CA GLN A 79 16.16 -0.87 -0.59
C GLN A 79 16.81 0.35 0.07
N GLN A 80 16.84 1.48 -0.62
CA GLN A 80 17.34 2.73 -0.06
C GLN A 80 16.41 3.24 1.05
N ALA A 81 15.09 3.16 0.85
CA ALA A 81 14.11 3.54 1.88
C ALA A 81 14.36 2.78 3.19
N VAL A 82 14.48 1.45 3.13
CA VAL A 82 14.80 0.62 4.31
C VAL A 82 16.12 1.04 4.94
N THR A 83 17.17 1.22 4.13
CA THR A 83 18.51 1.59 4.61
C THR A 83 18.48 2.94 5.33
N VAL A 84 17.81 3.94 4.76
CA VAL A 84 17.70 5.29 5.31
C VAL A 84 16.93 5.29 6.64
N MET A 85 15.78 4.62 6.68
CA MET A 85 14.95 4.56 7.89
C MET A 85 15.68 3.82 9.02
N ARG A 86 16.37 2.71 8.72
CA ARG A 86 17.17 1.98 9.71
C ARG A 86 18.38 2.78 10.19
N GLY A 87 19.03 3.52 9.28
CA GLY A 87 20.10 4.46 9.59
C GLY A 87 19.67 5.60 10.51
N ALA A 88 18.43 6.07 10.37
CA ALA A 88 17.81 7.08 11.26
C ALA A 88 17.38 6.52 12.63
N GLY A 89 17.56 5.23 12.88
CA GLY A 89 17.31 4.57 14.16
C GLY A 89 15.95 3.94 14.32
N TYR A 90 15.09 3.95 13.30
CA TYR A 90 13.78 3.31 13.37
C TYR A 90 13.91 1.79 13.39
N ARG A 91 13.26 1.14 14.37
CA ARG A 91 13.27 -0.31 14.57
C ARG A 91 11.91 -0.98 14.41
N GLY A 92 10.87 -0.17 14.21
CA GLY A 92 9.50 -0.65 13.99
C GLY A 92 9.30 -1.25 12.61
N ILE A 93 8.05 -1.58 12.31
CA ILE A 93 7.64 -2.20 11.06
C ILE A 93 7.73 -1.17 9.91
N ILE A 94 8.31 -1.58 8.79
CA ILE A 94 8.27 -0.84 7.53
C ILE A 94 7.35 -1.60 6.58
N SER A 95 6.28 -0.96 6.13
CA SER A 95 5.37 -1.47 5.12
C SER A 95 5.89 -1.09 3.74
N ILE A 96 6.16 -2.07 2.90
CA ILE A 96 6.71 -1.85 1.55
C ILE A 96 5.65 -2.25 0.53
N PRO A 97 5.20 -1.32 -0.33
CA PRO A 97 4.19 -1.62 -1.32
C PRO A 97 4.69 -2.64 -2.34
N CYS A 98 3.80 -3.44 -2.85
CA CYS A 98 4.05 -4.23 -4.04
C CYS A 98 4.05 -3.34 -5.29
N ILE A 99 4.49 -3.85 -6.43
CA ILE A 99 4.50 -3.08 -7.68
C ILE A 99 3.12 -3.05 -8.34
N ASP A 100 3.00 -2.27 -9.40
CA ASP A 100 1.78 -2.11 -10.20
C ASP A 100 0.57 -1.67 -9.36
N TYR A 101 0.65 -0.45 -8.87
CA TYR A 101 -0.36 0.10 -7.95
C TYR A 101 -0.55 -0.78 -6.69
N ALA A 102 0.53 -1.38 -6.20
CA ALA A 102 0.53 -2.32 -5.08
C ALA A 102 -0.33 -3.59 -5.29
N ASN A 103 -0.72 -3.90 -6.52
CA ASN A 103 -1.51 -5.09 -6.84
C ASN A 103 -0.66 -6.36 -7.05
N ALA A 104 0.59 -6.22 -7.47
CA ALA A 104 1.41 -7.35 -7.92
C ALA A 104 2.38 -7.84 -6.84
N CYS A 105 1.85 -8.38 -5.76
CA CYS A 105 2.64 -8.98 -4.68
C CYS A 105 2.95 -10.46 -4.88
N GLY A 106 2.07 -11.17 -5.54
CA GLY A 106 2.13 -12.62 -5.68
C GLY A 106 2.09 -13.09 -7.12
N LYS A 107 1.54 -14.26 -7.35
CA LYS A 107 1.24 -14.78 -8.68
C LYS A 107 -0.05 -14.15 -9.20
N LEU A 108 -0.07 -13.89 -10.51
CA LEU A 108 -1.31 -13.57 -11.21
C LEU A 108 -2.26 -14.78 -11.23
N PRO A 109 -3.57 -14.57 -11.49
CA PRO A 109 -4.55 -15.67 -11.52
C PRO A 109 -4.20 -16.80 -12.50
N ASP A 110 -3.46 -16.52 -13.57
CA ASP A 110 -2.96 -17.51 -14.52
C ASP A 110 -1.72 -18.28 -14.03
N GLY A 111 -1.25 -17.98 -12.82
CA GLY A 111 -0.07 -18.59 -12.23
C GLY A 111 1.26 -17.93 -12.64
N SER A 112 1.24 -16.99 -13.55
CA SER A 112 2.42 -16.23 -13.95
C SER A 112 2.90 -15.30 -12.85
N LEU A 113 4.14 -14.85 -12.95
CA LEU A 113 4.70 -13.82 -12.09
C LEU A 113 4.61 -12.48 -12.81
N TYR A 114 4.07 -11.47 -12.16
CA TYR A 114 4.04 -10.14 -12.73
C TYR A 114 5.48 -9.64 -12.99
N ASN A 115 5.80 -9.37 -14.25
CA ASN A 115 7.15 -9.01 -14.70
C ASN A 115 8.28 -9.95 -14.21
N GLY A 116 7.96 -11.21 -13.94
CA GLY A 116 8.92 -12.18 -13.40
C GLY A 116 9.35 -11.90 -11.96
N SER A 117 8.69 -10.98 -11.29
CA SER A 117 9.09 -10.47 -9.98
C SER A 117 7.93 -10.56 -9.01
N THR A 118 8.03 -11.43 -8.04
CA THR A 118 7.13 -11.44 -6.90
C THR A 118 7.92 -11.13 -5.64
N TRP A 119 7.22 -10.66 -4.62
CA TRP A 119 7.81 -10.42 -3.30
C TRP A 119 8.59 -11.63 -2.77
N LEU A 120 8.08 -12.84 -2.97
CA LEU A 120 8.72 -14.06 -2.50
C LEU A 120 10.07 -14.36 -3.17
N LEU A 121 10.28 -13.90 -4.40
CA LEU A 121 11.54 -14.10 -5.12
C LEU A 121 12.58 -13.06 -4.74
N SER A 122 12.16 -11.83 -4.51
CA SER A 122 13.05 -10.75 -4.17
C SER A 122 12.29 -9.62 -3.49
N HIS A 123 12.80 -9.14 -2.38
CA HIS A 123 12.29 -7.99 -1.63
C HIS A 123 13.47 -7.24 -0.99
N PRO A 124 13.29 -6.01 -0.49
CA PRO A 124 14.35 -5.29 0.21
C PRO A 124 14.92 -6.10 1.38
N LYS A 125 16.21 -5.97 1.62
CA LYS A 125 16.88 -6.56 2.78
C LYS A 125 16.76 -5.64 3.98
N ASP A 126 16.33 -6.18 5.09
CA ASP A 126 16.20 -5.45 6.35
C ASP A 126 16.97 -6.13 7.48
N PRO A 127 18.01 -5.49 8.05
CA PRO A 127 18.75 -6.07 9.15
C PRO A 127 17.93 -6.21 10.44
N ALA A 128 16.81 -5.48 10.57
CA ALA A 128 15.92 -5.60 11.73
C ALA A 128 14.87 -6.72 11.56
N ASN A 129 14.73 -7.27 10.35
CA ASN A 129 13.72 -8.28 10.00
C ASN A 129 12.30 -7.85 10.37
N GLN A 130 11.95 -6.58 10.10
CA GLN A 130 10.69 -5.95 10.44
C GLN A 130 10.04 -5.32 9.19
N LEU A 131 9.97 -6.09 8.09
CA LEU A 131 9.22 -5.69 6.90
C LEU A 131 7.88 -6.38 6.84
N VAL A 132 6.91 -5.70 6.29
CA VAL A 132 5.63 -6.24 5.84
C VAL A 132 5.43 -5.89 4.36
N ALA A 133 4.97 -6.85 3.57
CA ALA A 133 4.52 -6.59 2.20
C ALA A 133 3.16 -5.89 2.25
N GLU A 134 2.98 -4.86 1.43
CA GLU A 134 1.74 -4.10 1.35
C GLU A 134 1.09 -4.28 -0.01
N ALA A 135 -0.18 -4.66 -0.01
CA ALA A 135 -0.99 -4.76 -1.20
C ALA A 135 -2.17 -3.79 -1.15
N HIS A 136 -2.60 -3.33 -2.32
CA HIS A 136 -3.86 -2.59 -2.49
C HIS A 136 -4.81 -3.43 -3.32
N VAL A 137 -6.01 -3.66 -2.83
CA VAL A 137 -7.01 -4.47 -3.53
C VAL A 137 -8.39 -3.82 -3.47
N TYR A 138 -9.04 -3.81 -4.61
CA TYR A 138 -10.38 -3.23 -4.77
C TYR A 138 -11.19 -4.13 -5.71
N GLY A 139 -12.49 -4.12 -5.59
CA GLY A 139 -13.36 -4.71 -6.61
C GLY A 139 -13.06 -4.15 -7.99
N LYS A 140 -13.13 -4.97 -9.02
CA LYS A 140 -12.75 -4.69 -10.42
C LYS A 140 -11.25 -4.51 -10.66
N ASN A 141 -10.42 -4.75 -9.66
CA ASN A 141 -8.97 -4.74 -9.82
C ASN A 141 -8.44 -6.09 -10.33
N MET A 142 -7.13 -6.16 -10.57
CA MET A 142 -6.45 -7.35 -11.10
C MET A 142 -6.70 -8.60 -10.25
N CYS A 143 -6.75 -8.45 -8.92
CA CYS A 143 -7.00 -9.52 -7.98
C CYS A 143 -8.20 -9.15 -7.10
N ASP A 144 -9.40 -9.50 -7.54
CA ASP A 144 -10.66 -9.10 -6.90
C ASP A 144 -11.58 -10.28 -6.55
N THR A 145 -11.06 -11.50 -6.61
CA THR A 145 -11.82 -12.71 -6.31
C THR A 145 -11.12 -13.56 -5.26
N THR A 146 -11.89 -14.34 -4.50
CA THR A 146 -11.36 -15.32 -3.54
C THR A 146 -10.35 -16.27 -4.19
N ALA A 147 -10.63 -16.75 -5.40
CA ALA A 147 -9.71 -17.62 -6.13
C ALA A 147 -8.36 -16.94 -6.43
N CYS A 148 -8.36 -15.63 -6.72
CA CYS A 148 -7.12 -14.88 -6.88
C CYS A 148 -6.41 -14.69 -5.52
N PHE A 149 -7.12 -14.37 -4.46
CA PHE A 149 -6.52 -14.24 -3.14
C PHE A 149 -5.87 -15.56 -2.70
N ASP A 150 -6.54 -16.68 -2.89
CA ASP A 150 -6.02 -18.02 -2.55
C ASP A 150 -4.77 -18.38 -3.37
N SER A 151 -4.75 -18.04 -4.65
CA SER A 151 -3.63 -18.39 -5.53
C SER A 151 -2.45 -17.43 -5.44
N SER A 152 -2.68 -16.15 -5.12
CA SER A 152 -1.67 -15.11 -5.20
C SER A 152 -1.26 -14.57 -3.83
N MET A 153 -2.21 -14.28 -2.95
CA MET A 153 -1.97 -13.61 -1.68
C MET A 153 -1.75 -14.59 -0.52
N ALA A 154 -2.51 -15.68 -0.45
CA ALA A 154 -2.34 -16.68 0.61
C ALA A 154 -0.94 -17.32 0.64
N PRO A 155 -0.31 -17.69 -0.49
CA PRO A 155 1.06 -18.21 -0.49
C PRO A 155 2.08 -17.19 0.00
N LEU A 156 1.85 -15.90 -0.22
CA LEU A 156 2.68 -14.83 0.34
C LEU A 156 2.47 -14.74 1.85
N ALA A 157 1.23 -14.61 2.30
CA ALA A 157 0.89 -14.46 3.71
C ALA A 157 1.38 -15.62 4.59
N GLN A 158 1.47 -16.84 4.02
CA GLN A 158 2.04 -18.00 4.72
C GLN A 158 3.54 -17.93 4.96
N LYS A 159 4.26 -17.13 4.20
CA LYS A 159 5.74 -17.08 4.20
C LYS A 159 6.31 -15.74 4.62
N PHE A 160 5.52 -14.69 4.51
CA PHE A 160 5.93 -13.32 4.78
C PHE A 160 4.75 -12.53 5.34
N PRO A 161 4.98 -11.61 6.29
CA PRO A 161 3.93 -10.72 6.76
C PRO A 161 3.33 -9.91 5.60
N LEU A 162 2.00 -9.87 5.53
CA LEU A 162 1.23 -9.15 4.52
C LEU A 162 0.20 -8.26 5.19
N ILE A 163 0.03 -7.05 4.67
CA ILE A 163 -1.06 -6.13 5.00
C ILE A 163 -1.68 -5.61 3.71
N PHE A 164 -2.98 -5.37 3.73
CA PHE A 164 -3.64 -4.61 2.67
C PHE A 164 -3.79 -3.17 3.13
N GLY A 165 -2.85 -2.31 2.73
CA GLY A 165 -2.78 -0.90 3.13
C GLY A 165 -3.87 -0.03 2.53
N GLU A 166 -4.53 -0.52 1.48
CA GLU A 166 -5.74 0.09 0.93
C GLU A 166 -6.71 -0.99 0.43
N THR A 167 -7.99 -0.82 0.75
CA THR A 167 -9.07 -1.61 0.18
C THR A 167 -10.40 -0.85 0.20
N GLY A 168 -11.24 -1.10 -0.78
CA GLY A 168 -12.58 -0.51 -0.90
C GLY A 168 -13.45 -1.33 -1.83
N GLU A 169 -14.74 -0.99 -1.94
CA GLU A 169 -15.68 -1.78 -2.75
C GLU A 169 -15.28 -1.83 -4.22
N THR A 170 -14.87 -0.70 -4.82
CA THR A 170 -14.31 -0.66 -6.17
C THR A 170 -13.25 0.42 -6.28
N TYR A 171 -12.24 0.21 -7.14
CA TYR A 171 -11.19 1.21 -7.37
C TYR A 171 -11.69 2.50 -8.03
N ASP A 172 -12.75 2.41 -8.83
CA ASP A 172 -13.33 3.53 -9.59
C ASP A 172 -14.50 4.22 -8.86
N ALA A 173 -14.77 3.84 -7.61
CA ALA A 173 -15.88 4.34 -6.81
C ALA A 173 -17.25 4.23 -7.47
N SER A 174 -17.43 3.28 -8.39
CA SER A 174 -18.67 3.12 -9.18
C SER A 174 -19.75 2.33 -8.47
N ASP A 175 -19.42 1.64 -7.38
CA ASP A 175 -20.32 0.82 -6.59
C ASP A 175 -20.34 1.25 -5.12
N CYS A 176 -21.53 1.47 -4.60
CA CYS A 176 -21.79 1.76 -3.20
C CYS A 176 -22.27 0.54 -2.39
N GLY A 177 -22.32 -0.64 -3.00
CA GLY A 177 -22.67 -1.90 -2.37
C GLY A 177 -21.68 -2.33 -1.30
N SER A 178 -21.64 -3.60 -0.99
CA SER A 178 -20.68 -4.16 -0.04
C SER A 178 -20.30 -5.61 -0.35
N SER A 179 -20.59 -6.08 -1.56
CA SER A 179 -20.41 -7.49 -1.90
C SER A 179 -18.94 -7.87 -2.01
N TYR A 180 -18.12 -7.01 -2.62
CA TYR A 180 -16.68 -7.24 -2.71
C TYR A 180 -16.02 -7.10 -1.35
N ILE A 181 -16.18 -5.96 -0.69
CA ILE A 181 -15.46 -5.65 0.56
C ILE A 181 -15.80 -6.66 1.67
N SER A 182 -17.06 -7.13 1.74
CA SER A 182 -17.45 -8.15 2.71
C SER A 182 -16.79 -9.50 2.45
N THR A 183 -16.69 -9.90 1.18
CA THR A 183 -16.00 -11.13 0.76
C THR A 183 -14.50 -11.03 1.07
N PHE A 184 -13.89 -9.91 0.69
CA PHE A 184 -12.47 -9.67 0.89
C PHE A 184 -12.09 -9.67 2.38
N MET A 185 -12.76 -8.86 3.22
CA MET A 185 -12.42 -8.78 4.64
C MET A 185 -12.66 -10.10 5.37
N THR A 186 -13.72 -10.85 5.01
CA THR A 186 -13.95 -12.20 5.55
C THR A 186 -12.81 -13.15 5.20
N TRP A 187 -12.31 -13.07 3.96
CA TRP A 187 -11.15 -13.85 3.53
C TRP A 187 -9.88 -13.43 4.29
N ALA A 188 -9.63 -12.15 4.43
CA ALA A 188 -8.45 -11.61 5.12
C ALA A 188 -8.42 -12.03 6.60
N ASP A 189 -9.57 -11.96 7.29
CA ASP A 189 -9.72 -12.44 8.67
C ASP A 189 -9.39 -13.93 8.81
N ALA A 190 -9.92 -14.75 7.90
CA ALA A 190 -9.67 -16.19 7.89
C ALA A 190 -8.18 -16.54 7.66
N HIS A 191 -7.42 -15.63 7.06
CA HIS A 191 -5.99 -15.78 6.79
C HIS A 191 -5.08 -15.00 7.75
N ASN A 192 -5.65 -14.31 8.75
CA ASN A 192 -4.93 -13.45 9.71
C ASN A 192 -4.09 -12.36 9.00
N VAL A 193 -4.64 -11.75 7.96
CA VAL A 193 -4.01 -10.67 7.21
C VAL A 193 -4.67 -9.35 7.59
N GLY A 194 -3.87 -8.35 7.97
CA GLY A 194 -4.36 -7.01 8.31
C GLY A 194 -4.83 -6.25 7.06
N TYR A 195 -5.73 -5.29 7.25
CA TYR A 195 -6.24 -4.43 6.17
C TYR A 195 -6.69 -3.08 6.67
N GLU A 196 -6.61 -2.08 5.78
CA GLU A 196 -7.04 -0.71 6.01
C GLU A 196 -8.06 -0.32 4.93
N ALA A 197 -9.25 0.12 5.35
CA ALA A 197 -10.26 0.56 4.41
C ALA A 197 -9.97 1.99 3.91
N TRP A 198 -9.94 2.18 2.62
CA TRP A 198 -9.69 3.45 1.96
C TRP A 198 -11.00 4.10 1.49
N THR A 199 -11.37 5.33 1.92
CA THR A 199 -10.57 6.20 2.75
C THR A 199 -11.44 6.94 3.77
N TRP A 200 -10.86 7.28 4.88
CA TRP A 200 -11.51 8.11 5.91
C TRP A 200 -11.48 9.58 5.48
N ASP A 201 -12.33 9.93 4.52
CA ASP A 201 -12.45 11.27 4.00
C ASP A 201 -13.90 11.57 3.56
N THR A 202 -14.18 12.84 3.20
CA THR A 202 -15.51 13.40 2.93
C THR A 202 -15.67 13.97 1.53
N TRP A 203 -14.78 13.67 0.57
CA TRP A 203 -14.90 14.21 -0.80
C TRP A 203 -16.12 13.71 -1.60
N GLY A 204 -16.87 12.76 -1.05
CA GLY A 204 -18.14 12.29 -1.60
C GLY A 204 -18.03 11.05 -2.48
N GLY A 205 -19.19 10.59 -2.96
CA GLY A 205 -19.31 9.38 -3.78
C GLY A 205 -19.13 8.08 -3.00
N CYS A 206 -18.90 7.00 -3.73
CA CYS A 206 -18.73 5.65 -3.17
C CYS A 206 -17.26 5.31 -2.82
N GLY A 207 -16.32 6.23 -3.06
CA GLY A 207 -14.91 6.04 -2.75
C GLY A 207 -14.50 6.44 -1.33
N VAL A 208 -15.46 6.84 -0.47
CA VAL A 208 -15.17 7.32 0.89
C VAL A 208 -15.97 6.57 1.93
N LEU A 209 -15.40 6.49 3.15
CA LEU A 209 -16.05 5.85 4.30
C LEU A 209 -17.06 6.76 5.01
N ILE A 210 -16.85 8.07 4.98
CA ILE A 210 -17.61 8.99 5.82
C ILE A 210 -18.22 10.15 5.02
N LYS A 211 -19.42 10.58 5.44
CA LYS A 211 -20.08 11.81 4.91
C LYS A 211 -19.59 13.07 5.62
N ASN A 212 -19.08 12.92 6.83
CA ASN A 212 -18.59 14.01 7.67
C ASN A 212 -17.61 13.46 8.71
N TYR A 213 -16.76 14.29 9.26
CA TYR A 213 -15.76 13.91 10.25
C TYR A 213 -16.37 13.49 11.62
N GLY A 214 -17.69 13.52 11.78
CA GLY A 214 -18.41 12.87 12.87
C GLY A 214 -18.56 11.35 12.67
N GLY A 215 -18.06 10.79 11.55
CA GLY A 215 -18.02 9.35 11.30
C GLY A 215 -19.31 8.75 10.74
N THR A 216 -20.22 9.57 10.17
CA THR A 216 -21.42 9.05 9.52
C THR A 216 -21.04 8.29 8.25
N PRO A 217 -21.38 7.00 8.09
CA PRO A 217 -21.05 6.23 6.90
C PRO A 217 -21.57 6.85 5.61
N ALA A 218 -20.76 6.83 4.56
CA ALA A 218 -21.09 7.42 3.28
C ALA A 218 -21.95 6.53 2.37
N SER A 219 -21.85 5.21 2.54
CA SER A 219 -22.44 4.22 1.62
C SER A 219 -22.82 2.94 2.36
N THR A 220 -23.34 1.95 1.63
CA THR A 220 -23.62 0.62 2.17
C THR A 220 -22.34 -0.09 2.59
N TRP A 221 -21.29 -0.04 1.73
CA TRP A 221 -20.01 -0.67 2.08
C TRP A 221 -19.35 0.01 3.29
N ALA A 222 -19.42 1.33 3.39
CA ALA A 222 -18.88 2.05 4.54
C ALA A 222 -19.63 1.69 5.85
N THR A 223 -20.94 1.48 5.78
CA THR A 223 -21.74 0.98 6.91
C THR A 223 -21.33 -0.43 7.28
N TRP A 224 -21.11 -1.29 6.30
CA TRP A 224 -20.65 -2.65 6.51
C TRP A 224 -19.26 -2.68 7.16
N VAL A 225 -18.29 -1.95 6.62
CA VAL A 225 -16.93 -1.82 7.18
C VAL A 225 -16.96 -1.35 8.63
N ARG A 226 -17.73 -0.30 8.93
CA ARG A 226 -17.88 0.18 10.29
C ARG A 226 -18.43 -0.91 11.24
N THR A 227 -19.47 -1.63 10.82
CA THR A 227 -20.07 -2.70 11.60
C THR A 227 -19.09 -3.83 11.83
N HIS A 228 -18.36 -4.19 10.79
CA HIS A 228 -17.35 -5.24 10.83
C HIS A 228 -16.20 -4.89 11.81
N TYR A 229 -15.61 -3.71 11.73
CA TYR A 229 -14.60 -3.28 12.69
C TYR A 229 -15.12 -3.21 14.15
N LEU A 230 -16.35 -2.80 14.35
CA LEU A 230 -16.96 -2.78 15.68
C LEU A 230 -17.28 -4.18 16.24
N SER A 231 -17.25 -5.23 15.41
CA SER A 231 -17.42 -6.61 15.87
C SER A 231 -16.15 -7.20 16.48
N PHE A 232 -14.99 -6.61 16.23
CA PHE A 232 -13.75 -7.04 16.87
C PHE A 232 -13.75 -6.65 18.36
N PRO A 233 -13.18 -7.49 19.23
CA PRO A 233 -12.99 -7.13 20.61
C PRO A 233 -12.12 -5.86 20.70
N SER A 234 -12.52 -4.92 21.54
CA SER A 234 -11.66 -3.76 21.83
C SER A 234 -10.29 -4.26 22.27
N PRO A 235 -9.18 -3.68 21.77
CA PRO A 235 -7.88 -4.01 22.30
C PRO A 235 -7.94 -3.82 23.82
N SER A 236 -7.75 -4.90 24.58
CA SER A 236 -7.48 -4.77 26.00
C SER A 236 -6.26 -3.87 26.11
N ALA A 237 -6.35 -2.82 26.89
CA ALA A 237 -5.21 -1.95 27.15
C ALA A 237 -3.99 -2.81 27.49
N LEU A 238 -3.02 -2.84 26.57
CA LEU A 238 -1.74 -3.50 26.75
C LEU A 238 -0.89 -2.72 27.76
#